data_2ddcc6052bd0b59ae0771a22ad6ba24f
#
_entry.id   2ddcc6052bd0b59ae0771a22ad6ba24f
#
_cell.length_a   1.000
_cell.length_b   1.000
_cell.length_c   1.000
_cell.angle_alpha   90.00
_cell.angle_beta   90.00
_cell.angle_gamma   90.00
#
_symmetry.space_group_name_H-M   'P 1'
#
loop_
_entity.id
_entity.type
_entity.pdbx_description
1 polymer ?
#
loop_
_entity_poly.entity_id
_entity_poly.type
_entity_poly.pdbx_seq_one_letter_code
_entity_poly.pdbx_strand_id
1 'polypeptide(L)' 'MSNANDVIELTKYLYKIPEAMLLLSLSRSVIYEQIRAGRLRFVKQGRATLVPASAIRDYVALLEREAEVHYGETA' A
#
# COMPACT_ATOMS: atom_id res chain seq x y z
N MET A 1 -4.99 4.11 27.63
CA MET A 1 -5.64 3.85 27.22
C MET A 1 -5.71 3.47 25.83
N SER A 2 -6.67 3.55 25.29
CA SER A 2 -6.88 3.09 23.96
C SER A 2 -5.90 3.69 22.99
N ASN A 3 -5.37 4.83 23.30
CA ASN A 3 -4.45 5.49 22.37
C ASN A 3 -3.19 4.71 22.12
N ALA A 4 -2.67 4.06 23.13
CA ALA A 4 -1.47 3.27 22.94
C ALA A 4 -1.74 2.10 22.01
N ASN A 5 -2.91 1.48 22.14
CA ASN A 5 -3.25 0.37 21.27
C ASN A 5 -3.44 0.82 19.84
N ASP A 6 -4.06 1.97 19.65
CA ASP A 6 -4.27 2.51 18.32
C ASP A 6 -2.94 2.79 17.64
N VAL A 7 -1.99 3.36 18.38
CA VAL A 7 -0.68 3.65 17.84
C VAL A 7 0.02 2.36 17.43
N ILE A 8 -0.07 1.32 18.29
CA ILE A 8 0.57 0.05 18.00
C ILE A 8 -0.01 -0.54 16.72
N GLU A 9 -1.31 -0.47 16.56
CA GLU A 9 -1.93 -1.03 15.37
C GLU A 9 -1.53 -0.28 14.11
N LEU A 10 -1.33 1.03 14.24
CA LEU A 10 -0.94 1.83 13.09
C LEU A 10 0.52 1.65 12.71
N THR A 11 1.30 0.98 13.55
CA THR A 11 2.72 0.81 13.29
C THR A 11 3.07 -0.60 12.85
N LYS A 12 2.13 -1.31 12.29
CA LYS A 12 2.42 -2.59 11.68
C LYS A 12 3.41 -2.38 10.56
N TYR A 13 4.39 -3.26 10.47
CA TYR A 13 5.43 -3.11 9.45
C TYR A 13 5.14 -3.88 8.17
N LEU A 14 4.44 -4.99 8.29
CA LEU A 14 4.13 -5.82 7.14
C LEU A 14 2.64 -6.16 7.14
N TYR A 15 2.07 -6.12 5.95
CA TYR A 15 0.63 -6.39 5.79
C TYR A 15 0.42 -7.55 4.84
N LYS A 16 -0.55 -8.39 5.16
CA LYS A 16 -0.97 -9.44 4.25
C LYS A 16 -1.75 -8.82 3.10
N ILE A 17 -1.88 -9.56 2.02
CA ILE A 17 -2.59 -9.05 0.84
C ILE A 17 -4.01 -8.58 1.18
N PRO A 18 -4.82 -9.34 1.93
CA PRO A 18 -6.17 -8.83 2.27
C PRO A 18 -6.13 -7.52 3.05
N GLU A 19 -5.12 -7.34 3.90
CA GLU A 19 -4.98 -6.10 4.65
C GLU A 19 -4.61 -4.94 3.72
N ALA A 20 -3.68 -5.19 2.79
CA ALA A 20 -3.30 -4.15 1.84
C ALA A 20 -4.48 -3.75 0.96
N MET A 21 -5.32 -4.73 0.60
CA MET A 21 -6.52 -4.44 -0.17
C MET A 21 -7.41 -3.45 0.56
N LEU A 22 -7.60 -3.65 1.86
CA LEU A 22 -8.42 -2.75 2.66
C LEU A 22 -7.77 -1.38 2.82
N LEU A 23 -6.46 -1.37 3.09
CA LEU A 23 -5.76 -0.11 3.31
C LEU A 23 -5.74 0.76 2.06
N LEU A 24 -5.63 0.14 0.90
CA LEU A 24 -5.51 0.85 -0.36
C LEU A 24 -6.82 0.93 -1.11
N SER A 25 -7.85 0.26 -0.62
CA SER A 25 -9.16 0.22 -1.30
C SER A 25 -9.04 -0.36 -2.69
N LEU A 26 -8.23 -1.41 -2.83
CA LEU A 26 -8.01 -2.06 -4.11
C LEU A 26 -8.45 -3.51 -4.06
N SER A 27 -8.87 -4.03 -5.20
CA SER A 27 -9.20 -5.45 -5.30
C SER A 27 -7.92 -6.27 -5.31
N ARG A 28 -8.06 -7.58 -5.08
CA ARG A 28 -6.91 -8.48 -5.09
C ARG A 28 -6.20 -8.46 -6.44
N SER A 29 -6.97 -8.49 -7.52
CA SER A 29 -6.36 -8.52 -8.85
C SER A 29 -5.59 -7.24 -9.14
N VAL A 30 -6.11 -6.09 -8.69
CA VAL A 30 -5.39 -4.83 -8.88
C VAL A 30 -4.13 -4.79 -8.04
N ILE A 31 -4.18 -5.30 -6.81
CA ILE A 31 -2.97 -5.38 -5.98
C ILE A 31 -1.88 -6.16 -6.72
N TYR A 32 -2.23 -7.33 -7.27
CA TYR A 32 -1.22 -8.15 -7.95
C TYR A 32 -0.77 -7.51 -9.26
N GLU A 33 -1.63 -6.78 -9.95
CA GLU A 33 -1.23 -6.03 -11.13
C GLU A 33 -0.19 -4.99 -10.78
N GLN A 34 -0.40 -4.27 -9.67
CA GLN A 34 0.54 -3.24 -9.25
C GLN A 34 1.87 -3.85 -8.83
N ILE A 35 1.82 -5.01 -8.19
CA ILE A 35 3.04 -5.72 -7.82
C ILE A 35 3.80 -6.13 -9.07
N ARG A 36 3.14 -6.72 -10.05
CA ARG A 36 3.79 -7.16 -11.28
C ARG A 36 4.36 -6.00 -12.07
N ALA A 37 3.69 -4.85 -12.01
CA ALA A 37 4.16 -3.66 -12.71
C ALA A 37 5.31 -2.97 -11.97
N GLY A 38 5.67 -3.45 -10.79
CA GLY A 38 6.75 -2.84 -10.02
C GLY A 38 6.35 -1.56 -9.32
N ARG A 39 5.06 -1.28 -9.24
CA ARG A 39 4.59 -0.05 -8.61
C ARG A 39 4.32 -0.24 -7.12
N LEU A 40 4.02 -1.45 -6.69
CA LEU A 40 3.80 -1.77 -5.29
C LEU A 40 4.80 -2.83 -4.88
N ARG A 41 5.74 -2.47 -4.01
CA ARG A 41 6.77 -3.40 -3.58
C ARG A 41 6.20 -4.41 -2.60
N PHE A 42 6.79 -5.57 -2.58
CA PHE A 42 6.37 -6.65 -1.70
C PHE A 42 7.57 -7.45 -1.25
N VAL A 43 7.38 -8.28 -0.23
CA VAL A 43 8.40 -9.20 0.23
C VAL A 43 7.76 -10.57 0.39
N LYS A 44 8.59 -11.60 0.31
CA LYS A 44 8.16 -12.97 0.55
C LYS A 44 8.71 -13.42 1.90
N GLN A 45 7.84 -14.00 2.71
CA GLN A 45 8.24 -14.62 3.95
C GLN A 45 7.70 -16.03 3.91
N GLY A 46 8.59 -16.99 3.56
CA GLY A 46 8.12 -18.33 3.29
C GLY A 46 7.18 -18.31 2.10
N ARG A 47 5.96 -18.74 2.30
CA ARG A 47 4.96 -18.72 1.23
C ARG A 47 4.10 -17.48 1.25
N ALA A 48 4.25 -16.67 2.28
CA ALA A 48 3.39 -15.49 2.41
C ALA A 48 3.93 -14.34 1.56
N THR A 49 3.03 -13.66 0.87
CA THR A 49 3.35 -12.41 0.19
C THR A 49 2.90 -11.29 1.11
N LEU A 50 3.83 -10.42 1.47
CA LEU A 50 3.56 -9.34 2.40
C LEU A 50 3.94 -8.01 1.78
N VAL A 51 3.20 -6.97 2.16
CA VAL A 51 3.44 -5.63 1.66
C VAL A 51 3.95 -4.78 2.82
N PRO A 52 5.19 -4.29 2.74
CA PRO A 52 5.71 -3.44 3.81
C PRO A 52 4.94 -2.13 3.93
N ALA A 53 4.86 -1.61 5.14
CA ALA A 53 4.21 -0.31 5.36
C ALA A 53 4.86 0.77 4.52
N SER A 54 6.19 0.73 4.38
CA SER A 54 6.90 1.72 3.56
C SER A 54 6.48 1.61 2.11
N ALA A 55 6.24 0.39 1.61
CA ALA A 55 5.79 0.22 0.24
C ALA A 55 4.40 0.80 0.02
N ILE A 56 3.54 0.67 1.01
CA ILE A 56 2.20 1.24 0.94
C ILE A 56 2.29 2.76 0.89
N ARG A 57 3.10 3.34 1.75
CA ARG A 57 3.27 4.79 1.76
C ARG A 57 3.84 5.31 0.46
N ASP A 58 4.85 4.61 -0.08
CA ASP A 58 5.46 5.03 -1.34
C ASP A 58 4.48 4.90 -2.50
N TYR A 59 3.66 3.86 -2.47
CA TYR A 59 2.66 3.66 -3.52
C TYR A 59 1.64 4.78 -3.49
N VAL A 60 1.15 5.16 -2.30
CA VAL A 60 0.21 6.26 -2.19
C VAL A 60 0.84 7.55 -2.68
N ALA A 61 2.10 7.79 -2.31
CA ALA A 61 2.80 8.99 -2.78
C ALA A 61 2.94 8.99 -4.30
N LEU A 62 3.18 7.83 -4.89
CA LEU A 62 3.26 7.71 -6.35
C LEU A 62 1.93 8.09 -6.99
N LEU A 63 0.83 7.55 -6.46
CA LEU A 63 -0.50 7.87 -6.99
C LEU A 63 -0.81 9.34 -6.86
N GLU A 64 -0.41 9.94 -5.75
CA GLU A 64 -0.64 11.37 -5.53
C GLU A 64 0.12 12.21 -6.54
N ARG A 65 1.38 11.83 -6.84
CA ARG A 65 2.16 12.55 -7.83
C ARG A 65 1.55 12.40 -9.22
N GLU A 66 1.09 11.20 -9.55
CA GLU A 66 0.47 10.96 -10.85
C GLU A 66 -0.81 11.77 -11.00
N ALA A 67 -1.59 11.85 -9.93
CA ALA A 67 -2.82 12.62 -9.95
C ALA A 67 -2.52 14.12 -10.11
N GLU A 68 -1.50 14.61 -9.41
CA GLU A 68 -1.09 16.00 -9.51
C GLU A 68 -0.69 16.37 -10.93
N VAL A 69 0.13 15.54 -11.55
CA VAL A 69 0.57 15.81 -12.90
C VAL A 69 -0.61 15.82 -13.84
N HIS A 70 -1.48 14.82 -13.69
CA HIS A 70 -2.63 14.70 -14.58
C HIS A 70 -3.58 15.89 -14.45
N TYR A 71 -3.95 16.20 -13.21
CA TYR A 71 -4.89 17.30 -12.99
C TYR A 71 -4.26 18.66 -13.18
N GLY A 72 -2.97 18.78 -12.93
CA GLY A 72 -2.27 20.04 -13.19
C GLY A 72 -2.25 20.38 -14.64
N GLU A 73 -2.16 19.37 -15.51
CA GLU A 73 -2.13 19.64 -16.94
C GLU A 73 -3.46 20.11 -17.47
N THR A 74 -4.54 19.69 -16.84
CA THR A 74 -5.85 20.10 -17.31
C THR A 74 -6.32 21.41 -16.69
N ALA A 75 -5.65 21.84 -15.66
CA ALA A 75 -6.01 23.09 -15.02
C ALA A 75 -5.44 24.25 -15.77
#